data_63d4ab6cf585c7dd7e40985619c3f7d8
#
_entry.id   63d4ab6cf585c7dd7e40985619c3f7d8
#
_cell.length_a   1.000
_cell.length_b   1.000
_cell.length_c   1.000
_cell.angle_alpha   90.00
_cell.angle_beta   90.00
_cell.angle_gamma   90.00
#
_symmetry.space_group_name_H-M   'P 1'
#
loop_
_entity.id
_entity.type
_entity.pdbx_description
1 polymer ?
#
loop_
_entity_poly.entity_id
_entity_poly.type
_entity_poly.pdbx_seq_one_letter_code
_entity_poly.pdbx_strand_id
1 'polypeptide(L)'
;DPLGNAVHTALSFDLVGEDVLITGAGPIGIMAAAVARHVGARHVVITDVNQARLDLAATVADVTPVNVAQTDLRSVYPSLKKTQGFDVGMEMSGNQQALDQMVDNLVMGGRIAMLGIPPGKSPVDWSRIVFKAITIKGVYGREIFETWYKMIAMLENGLDIRRVITHRFKVDDFQKGFAAMRSGLSGKVVLDWPCPKWPL
;
A
#
# COMPACT_ATOMS: atom_id res chain seq x y z
N ASP A 1 -10.51 -9.55 3.14
CA ASP A 1 -10.80 -8.46 2.20
C ASP A 1 -9.65 -7.43 2.15
N PRO A 2 -8.43 -7.85 1.82
CA PRO A 2 -7.29 -6.94 1.80
C PRO A 2 -7.35 -5.92 0.65
N LEU A 3 -8.01 -6.22 -0.47
CA LEU A 3 -8.20 -5.25 -1.55
C LEU A 3 -9.14 -4.12 -1.13
N GLY A 4 -10.21 -4.40 -0.39
CA GLY A 4 -11.10 -3.36 0.15
C GLY A 4 -10.36 -2.36 1.05
N ASN A 5 -9.45 -2.85 1.90
CA ASN A 5 -8.60 -1.97 2.72
C ASN A 5 -7.67 -1.11 1.85
N ALA A 6 -7.08 -1.67 0.80
CA ALA A 6 -6.25 -0.94 -0.14
C ALA A 6 -7.03 0.15 -0.88
N VAL A 7 -8.24 -0.19 -1.37
CA VAL A 7 -9.14 0.77 -2.05
C VAL A 7 -9.57 1.89 -1.10
N HIS A 8 -10.02 1.56 0.11
CA HIS A 8 -10.45 2.57 1.09
C HIS A 8 -9.29 3.52 1.46
N THR A 9 -8.08 2.98 1.63
CA THR A 9 -6.90 3.80 1.92
C THR A 9 -6.55 4.71 0.74
N ALA A 10 -6.46 4.15 -0.46
CA ALA A 10 -6.10 4.91 -1.65
C ALA A 10 -7.13 6.02 -1.98
N LEU A 11 -8.41 5.73 -1.82
CA LEU A 11 -9.48 6.71 -2.09
C LEU A 11 -9.81 7.62 -0.89
N SER A 12 -9.00 7.60 0.17
CA SER A 12 -9.18 8.52 1.30
C SER A 12 -8.91 9.98 0.96
N PHE A 13 -8.13 10.21 -0.10
CA PHE A 13 -7.83 11.52 -0.68
C PHE A 13 -7.90 11.42 -2.21
N ASP A 14 -8.06 12.57 -2.87
CA ASP A 14 -7.93 12.63 -4.32
C ASP A 14 -6.47 12.38 -4.73
N LEU A 15 -6.27 11.51 -5.72
CA LEU A 15 -4.96 11.09 -6.20
C LEU A 15 -4.69 11.48 -7.65
N VAL A 16 -5.69 12.02 -8.37
CA VAL A 16 -5.53 12.36 -9.78
C VAL A 16 -4.46 13.45 -9.94
N GLY A 17 -3.39 13.13 -10.65
CA GLY A 17 -2.26 14.04 -10.87
C GLY A 17 -1.31 14.20 -9.68
N GLU A 18 -1.57 13.57 -8.54
CA GLU A 18 -0.76 13.69 -7.32
C GLU A 18 0.46 12.75 -7.32
N ASP A 19 1.48 13.15 -6.59
CA ASP A 19 2.63 12.30 -6.29
C ASP A 19 2.38 11.56 -4.98
N VAL A 20 2.42 10.24 -5.03
CA VAL A 20 2.03 9.35 -3.93
C VAL A 20 3.24 8.62 -3.37
N LEU A 21 3.39 8.62 -2.04
CA LEU A 21 4.35 7.83 -1.29
C LEU A 21 3.62 6.75 -0.48
N ILE A 22 3.95 5.49 -0.71
CA ILE A 22 3.42 4.35 0.06
C ILE A 22 4.54 3.73 0.87
N THR A 23 4.35 3.62 2.19
CA THR A 23 5.29 2.90 3.06
C THR A 23 4.75 1.52 3.40
N GLY A 24 5.57 0.49 3.14
CA GLY A 24 5.20 -0.91 3.31
C GLY A 24 4.70 -1.57 2.02
N ALA A 25 5.55 -2.40 1.41
CA ALA A 25 5.23 -3.21 0.23
C ALA A 25 4.65 -4.60 0.61
N GLY A 26 3.83 -4.66 1.66
CA GLY A 26 2.99 -5.81 1.93
C GLY A 26 1.88 -5.96 0.88
N PRO A 27 1.12 -7.07 0.89
CA PRO A 27 0.07 -7.31 -0.10
C PRO A 27 -0.94 -6.15 -0.22
N ILE A 28 -1.29 -5.48 0.90
CA ILE A 28 -2.22 -4.36 0.90
C ILE A 28 -1.55 -3.12 0.27
N GLY A 29 -0.29 -2.82 0.62
CA GLY A 29 0.46 -1.70 0.05
C GLY A 29 0.65 -1.83 -1.46
N ILE A 30 0.97 -3.04 -1.94
CA ILE A 30 1.10 -3.31 -3.38
C ILE A 30 -0.24 -3.10 -4.11
N MET A 31 -1.36 -3.57 -3.52
CA MET A 31 -2.68 -3.35 -4.09
C MET A 31 -3.08 -1.87 -4.07
N ALA A 32 -2.75 -1.13 -2.99
CA ALA A 32 -2.98 0.31 -2.92
C ALA A 32 -2.17 1.08 -3.99
N ALA A 33 -0.94 0.64 -4.26
CA ALA A 33 -0.13 1.19 -5.34
C ALA A 33 -0.76 0.98 -6.73
N ALA A 34 -1.30 -0.21 -6.99
CA ALA A 34 -2.03 -0.50 -8.21
C ALA A 34 -3.30 0.36 -8.34
N VAL A 35 -4.05 0.51 -7.24
CA VAL A 35 -5.23 1.40 -7.21
C VAL A 35 -4.83 2.85 -7.47
N ALA A 36 -3.78 3.37 -6.81
CA ALA A 36 -3.31 4.74 -7.00
C ALA A 36 -2.94 5.03 -8.46
N ARG A 37 -2.24 4.10 -9.13
CA ARG A 37 -1.96 4.22 -10.58
C ARG A 37 -3.22 4.18 -11.42
N HIS A 38 -4.13 3.26 -11.10
CA HIS A 38 -5.39 3.09 -11.84
C HIS A 38 -6.27 4.34 -11.81
N VAL A 39 -6.32 5.03 -10.67
CA VAL A 39 -7.14 6.24 -10.51
C VAL A 39 -6.45 7.52 -10.99
N GLY A 40 -5.21 7.46 -11.48
CA GLY A 40 -4.56 8.59 -12.14
C GLY A 40 -3.51 9.33 -11.32
N ALA A 41 -2.92 8.72 -10.29
CA ALA A 41 -1.75 9.30 -9.63
C ALA A 41 -0.60 9.51 -10.62
N ARG A 42 0.09 10.65 -10.53
CA ARG A 42 1.18 11.03 -11.44
C ARG A 42 2.39 10.12 -11.25
N HIS A 43 2.87 10.05 -10.02
CA HIS A 43 3.95 9.14 -9.62
C HIS A 43 3.51 8.37 -8.38
N VAL A 44 3.87 7.09 -8.33
CA VAL A 44 3.69 6.26 -7.14
C VAL A 44 5.03 5.68 -6.76
N VAL A 45 5.51 6.06 -5.59
CA VAL A 45 6.72 5.49 -4.98
C VAL A 45 6.29 4.58 -3.84
N ILE A 46 6.81 3.36 -3.83
CA ILE A 46 6.55 2.39 -2.75
C ILE A 46 7.85 2.02 -2.06
N THR A 47 7.87 2.06 -0.74
CA THR A 47 9.06 1.77 0.07
C THR A 47 8.87 0.54 0.95
N ASP A 48 9.93 -0.22 1.10
CA ASP A 48 10.04 -1.34 2.06
C ASP A 48 11.53 -1.58 2.35
N VAL A 49 11.83 -2.41 3.34
CA VAL A 49 13.17 -2.94 3.60
C VAL A 49 13.39 -4.31 2.94
N ASN A 50 12.32 -4.95 2.48
CA ASN A 50 12.34 -6.26 1.84
C ASN A 50 12.32 -6.14 0.32
N GLN A 51 13.45 -6.47 -0.30
CA GLN A 51 13.63 -6.37 -1.76
C GLN A 51 12.63 -7.23 -2.54
N ALA A 52 12.37 -8.47 -2.11
CA ALA A 52 11.45 -9.36 -2.82
C ALA A 52 10.02 -8.80 -2.91
N ARG A 53 9.57 -8.06 -1.88
CA ARG A 53 8.27 -7.38 -1.90
C ARG A 53 8.26 -6.20 -2.86
N LEU A 54 9.36 -5.45 -2.92
CA LEU A 54 9.52 -4.34 -3.86
C LEU A 54 9.57 -4.83 -5.32
N ASP A 55 10.25 -5.94 -5.57
CA ASP A 55 10.29 -6.58 -6.89
C ASP A 55 8.87 -7.03 -7.31
N LEU A 56 8.12 -7.62 -6.38
CA LEU A 56 6.72 -7.97 -6.63
C LEU A 56 5.87 -6.72 -6.96
N ALA A 57 6.03 -5.63 -6.20
CA ALA A 57 5.30 -4.39 -6.46
C ALA A 57 5.51 -3.88 -7.89
N ALA A 58 6.75 -3.90 -8.37
CA ALA A 58 7.11 -3.49 -9.72
C ALA A 58 6.49 -4.41 -10.81
N THR A 59 6.14 -5.66 -10.49
CA THR A 59 5.44 -6.54 -11.43
C THR A 59 3.93 -6.31 -11.49
N VAL A 60 3.36 -5.70 -10.45
CA VAL A 60 1.91 -5.51 -10.29
C VAL A 60 1.46 -4.17 -10.86
N ALA A 61 2.24 -3.12 -10.66
CA ALA A 61 1.88 -1.77 -11.08
C ALA A 61 3.11 -0.98 -11.55
N ASP A 62 2.88 0.04 -12.37
CA ASP A 62 3.90 1.01 -12.77
C ASP A 62 4.23 1.93 -11.59
N VAL A 63 5.18 1.50 -10.76
CA VAL A 63 5.61 2.18 -9.53
C VAL A 63 7.12 2.27 -9.47
N THR A 64 7.63 3.20 -8.66
CA THR A 64 9.05 3.30 -8.33
C THR A 64 9.29 2.63 -6.97
N PRO A 65 9.84 1.41 -6.93
CA PRO A 65 10.17 0.74 -5.68
C PRO A 65 11.48 1.30 -5.09
N VAL A 66 11.51 1.52 -3.78
CA VAL A 66 12.71 2.02 -3.08
C VAL A 66 12.96 1.18 -1.83
N ASN A 67 14.12 0.53 -1.78
CA ASN A 67 14.59 -0.17 -0.59
C ASN A 67 15.25 0.84 0.37
N VAL A 68 14.50 1.27 1.37
CA VAL A 68 14.95 2.31 2.31
C VAL A 68 16.00 1.83 3.32
N ALA A 69 16.29 0.54 3.36
CA ALA A 69 17.45 0.02 4.09
C ALA A 69 18.78 0.21 3.32
N GLN A 70 18.71 0.44 2.01
CA GLN A 70 19.88 0.52 1.13
C GLN A 70 20.05 1.91 0.49
N THR A 71 18.96 2.65 0.31
CA THR A 71 18.93 3.85 -0.52
C THR A 71 18.07 4.94 0.13
N ASP A 72 18.56 6.17 0.12
CA ASP A 72 17.76 7.32 0.55
C ASP A 72 16.57 7.51 -0.41
N LEU A 73 15.39 7.73 0.14
CA LEU A 73 14.16 7.98 -0.62
C LEU A 73 14.32 9.18 -1.58
N ARG A 74 15.07 10.21 -1.21
CA ARG A 74 15.28 11.40 -2.04
C ARG A 74 16.11 11.13 -3.30
N SER A 75 16.82 10.01 -3.35
CA SER A 75 17.62 9.63 -4.54
C SER A 75 16.76 9.43 -5.79
N VAL A 76 15.46 9.12 -5.65
CA VAL A 76 14.55 8.95 -6.79
C VAL A 76 13.95 10.26 -7.30
N TYR A 77 14.09 11.38 -6.58
CA TYR A 77 13.51 12.67 -6.97
C TYR A 77 13.94 13.15 -8.36
N PRO A 78 15.24 13.09 -8.74
CA PRO A 78 15.67 13.52 -10.08
C PRO A 78 15.01 12.72 -11.19
N SER A 79 14.87 11.39 -11.04
CA SER A 79 14.23 10.54 -12.06
C SER A 79 12.74 10.83 -12.22
N LEU A 80 12.08 11.28 -11.16
CA LEU A 80 10.67 11.69 -11.15
C LEU A 80 10.50 13.18 -11.50
N LYS A 81 11.59 13.90 -11.84
CA LYS A 81 11.60 15.34 -12.09
C LYS A 81 10.98 16.15 -10.94
N LYS A 82 11.23 15.70 -9.71
CA LYS A 82 10.69 16.31 -8.49
C LYS A 82 11.73 17.21 -7.84
N THR A 83 11.25 18.35 -7.34
CA THR A 83 12.05 19.27 -6.50
C THR A 83 11.52 19.34 -5.07
N GLN A 84 10.30 18.86 -4.86
CA GLN A 84 9.60 18.88 -3.57
C GLN A 84 9.18 17.47 -3.18
N GLY A 85 8.55 17.32 -2.02
CA GLY A 85 8.06 16.06 -1.49
C GLY A 85 6.82 15.52 -2.22
N PHE A 86 6.16 14.54 -1.61
CA PHE A 86 4.95 13.89 -2.10
C PHE A 86 3.70 14.60 -1.58
N ASP A 87 2.62 14.59 -2.35
CA ASP A 87 1.35 15.23 -2.01
C ASP A 87 0.52 14.36 -1.06
N VAL A 88 0.53 13.04 -1.29
CA VAL A 88 -0.22 12.07 -0.50
C VAL A 88 0.69 10.95 -0.03
N GLY A 89 0.63 10.65 1.26
CA GLY A 89 1.24 9.48 1.89
C GLY A 89 0.20 8.42 2.23
N MET A 90 0.54 7.15 2.02
CA MET A 90 -0.23 6.01 2.54
C MET A 90 0.67 5.20 3.46
N GLU A 91 0.48 5.34 4.78
CA GLU A 91 1.24 4.59 5.76
C GLU A 91 0.59 3.22 5.95
N MET A 92 1.27 2.17 5.47
CA MET A 92 0.74 0.81 5.43
C MET A 92 1.66 -0.22 6.11
N SER A 93 2.75 0.26 6.71
CA SER A 93 3.76 -0.58 7.36
C SER A 93 3.51 -0.77 8.86
N GLY A 94 2.91 0.22 9.51
CA GLY A 94 2.81 0.31 10.97
C GLY A 94 4.18 0.54 11.65
N ASN A 95 5.18 1.02 10.92
CA ASN A 95 6.52 1.27 11.44
C ASN A 95 6.74 2.75 11.71
N GLN A 96 7.24 3.08 12.92
CA GLN A 96 7.47 4.47 13.33
C GLN A 96 8.46 5.19 12.40
N GLN A 97 9.57 4.55 12.03
CA GLN A 97 10.57 5.17 11.17
C GLN A 97 10.02 5.45 9.77
N ALA A 98 9.13 4.58 9.26
CA ALA A 98 8.48 4.78 7.98
C ALA A 98 7.51 5.98 8.03
N LEU A 99 6.77 6.16 9.13
CA LEU A 99 5.92 7.34 9.33
C LEU A 99 6.75 8.62 9.41
N ASP A 100 7.85 8.62 10.19
CA ASP A 100 8.75 9.77 10.30
C ASP A 100 9.35 10.15 8.94
N GLN A 101 9.82 9.16 8.19
CA GLN A 101 10.33 9.34 6.83
C GLN A 101 9.24 9.88 5.88
N MET A 102 8.00 9.40 6.01
CA MET A 102 6.87 9.93 5.23
C MET A 102 6.63 11.40 5.53
N VAL A 103 6.53 11.78 6.81
CA VAL A 103 6.34 13.18 7.23
C VAL A 103 7.46 14.07 6.70
N ASP A 104 8.72 13.62 6.71
CA ASP A 104 9.86 14.38 6.16
C ASP A 104 9.75 14.63 4.67
N ASN A 105 9.19 13.66 3.95
CA ASN A 105 9.15 13.66 2.49
C ASN A 105 7.81 14.13 1.90
N LEU A 106 6.83 14.52 2.71
CA LEU A 106 5.63 15.21 2.22
C LEU A 106 5.89 16.69 1.98
N VAL A 107 5.14 17.26 1.05
CA VAL A 107 5.07 18.72 0.83
C VAL A 107 4.34 19.42 1.98
N MET A 108 4.40 20.74 2.03
CA MET A 108 3.49 21.53 2.88
C MET A 108 2.03 21.33 2.40
N GLY A 109 1.13 21.13 3.36
CA GLY A 109 -0.27 20.78 3.07
C GLY A 109 -0.47 19.31 2.66
N GLY A 110 0.58 18.48 2.77
CA GLY A 110 0.50 17.05 2.44
C GLY A 110 -0.53 16.29 3.28
N ARG A 111 -0.96 15.15 2.79
CA ARG A 111 -2.05 14.35 3.37
C ARG A 111 -1.58 12.92 3.61
N ILE A 112 -1.90 12.35 4.77
CA ILE A 112 -1.53 10.97 5.14
C ILE A 112 -2.79 10.14 5.39
N ALA A 113 -2.97 9.06 4.64
CA ALA A 113 -3.91 7.98 4.95
C ALA A 113 -3.16 6.91 5.76
N MET A 114 -3.51 6.77 7.02
CA MET A 114 -2.83 5.87 7.95
C MET A 114 -3.65 4.59 8.17
N LEU A 115 -3.21 3.48 7.58
CA LEU A 115 -3.77 2.15 7.75
C LEU A 115 -2.90 1.27 8.65
N GLY A 116 -1.58 1.44 8.61
CA GLY A 116 -0.64 0.69 9.43
C GLY A 116 -0.87 0.94 10.92
N ILE A 117 -0.82 -0.13 11.71
CA ILE A 117 -1.00 -0.05 13.17
C ILE A 117 0.35 -0.26 13.83
N PRO A 118 0.96 0.79 14.42
CA PRO A 118 2.21 0.64 15.14
C PRO A 118 2.06 -0.27 16.35
N PRO A 119 3.06 -1.09 16.68
CA PRO A 119 3.04 -1.89 17.89
C PRO A 119 3.23 -0.99 19.12
N GLY A 120 2.16 -0.76 19.89
CA GLY A 120 2.17 0.05 21.09
C GLY A 120 2.08 1.56 20.86
N LYS A 121 2.64 2.35 21.81
CA LYS A 121 2.63 3.81 21.70
C LYS A 121 3.62 4.28 20.63
N SER A 122 3.16 5.10 19.73
CA SER A 122 3.95 5.69 18.66
C SER A 122 4.04 7.19 18.89
N PRO A 123 5.24 7.74 19.19
CA PRO A 123 5.39 9.18 19.40
C PRO A 123 5.22 9.92 18.07
N VAL A 124 4.53 11.06 18.11
CA VAL A 124 4.34 11.95 16.96
C VAL A 124 4.97 13.29 17.27
N ASP A 125 5.85 13.76 16.42
CA ASP A 125 6.34 15.14 16.49
C ASP A 125 5.29 16.08 15.91
N TRP A 126 4.45 16.62 16.79
CA TRP A 126 3.36 17.52 16.42
C TRP A 126 3.85 18.83 15.81
N SER A 127 5.05 19.31 16.16
CA SER A 127 5.60 20.51 15.54
C SER A 127 5.81 20.32 14.03
N ARG A 128 6.32 19.17 13.60
CA ARG A 128 6.48 18.85 12.17
C ARG A 128 5.15 18.77 11.44
N ILE A 129 4.14 18.17 12.08
CA ILE A 129 2.78 18.09 11.51
C ILE A 129 2.18 19.49 11.35
N VAL A 130 2.27 20.32 12.41
CA VAL A 130 1.69 21.67 12.42
C VAL A 130 2.41 22.60 11.44
N PHE A 131 3.75 22.64 11.46
CA PHE A 131 4.51 23.52 10.58
C PHE A 131 4.41 23.15 9.10
N LYS A 132 4.17 21.88 8.78
CA LYS A 132 3.91 21.43 7.41
C LYS A 132 2.42 21.44 7.05
N ALA A 133 1.51 21.81 7.97
CA ALA A 133 0.06 21.78 7.77
C ALA A 133 -0.45 20.41 7.25
N ILE A 134 0.11 19.31 7.77
CA ILE A 134 -0.22 17.95 7.31
C ILE A 134 -1.59 17.53 7.84
N THR A 135 -2.39 16.95 6.97
CA THR A 135 -3.64 16.27 7.34
C THR A 135 -3.38 14.78 7.53
N ILE A 136 -3.77 14.21 8.68
CA ILE A 136 -3.69 12.76 8.93
C ILE A 136 -5.10 12.21 9.08
N LYS A 137 -5.44 11.21 8.24
CA LYS A 137 -6.70 10.46 8.31
C LYS A 137 -6.42 9.02 8.72
N GLY A 138 -6.94 8.59 9.87
CA GLY A 138 -6.94 7.18 10.24
C GLY A 138 -7.90 6.39 9.35
N VAL A 139 -7.45 5.24 8.86
CA VAL A 139 -8.25 4.34 8.03
C VAL A 139 -8.44 3.02 8.76
N TYR A 140 -9.69 2.64 8.99
CA TYR A 140 -10.03 1.38 9.63
C TYR A 140 -10.84 0.50 8.68
N GLY A 141 -10.20 -0.55 8.18
CA GLY A 141 -10.85 -1.53 7.30
C GLY A 141 -11.37 -0.90 6.00
N ARG A 142 -12.64 -1.06 5.75
CA ARG A 142 -13.35 -0.59 4.55
C ARG A 142 -14.79 -0.20 4.88
N GLU A 143 -15.37 0.63 4.07
CA GLU A 143 -16.80 0.95 4.12
C GLU A 143 -17.60 -0.09 3.34
N ILE A 144 -18.37 -0.90 4.05
CA ILE A 144 -19.31 -1.86 3.46
C ILE A 144 -20.57 -1.05 3.13
N PHE A 145 -21.03 -1.01 1.97
CA PHE A 145 -20.85 -1.68 0.69
C PHE A 145 -20.14 -0.79 -0.33
N GLU A 146 -19.95 0.49 -0.02
CA GLU A 146 -19.42 1.50 -0.94
C GLU A 146 -18.04 1.15 -1.46
N THR A 147 -17.12 0.75 -0.57
CA THR A 147 -15.79 0.34 -1.00
C THR A 147 -15.82 -0.89 -1.92
N TRP A 148 -16.72 -1.84 -1.65
CA TRP A 148 -16.87 -3.02 -2.50
C TRP A 148 -17.39 -2.66 -3.88
N TYR A 149 -18.34 -1.74 -3.95
CA TYR A 149 -18.86 -1.26 -5.23
C TYR A 149 -17.77 -0.63 -6.08
N LYS A 150 -16.99 0.29 -5.49
CA LYS A 150 -15.83 0.92 -6.16
C LYS A 150 -14.79 -0.11 -6.57
N MET A 151 -14.49 -1.07 -5.71
CA MET A 151 -13.54 -2.15 -5.96
C MET A 151 -13.94 -2.99 -7.18
N ILE A 152 -15.20 -3.40 -7.25
CA ILE A 152 -15.74 -4.19 -8.39
C ILE A 152 -15.66 -3.37 -9.67
N ALA A 153 -16.11 -2.13 -9.64
CA ALA A 153 -16.05 -1.24 -10.80
C ALA A 153 -14.62 -1.05 -11.32
N MET A 154 -13.61 -0.89 -10.44
CA MET A 154 -12.21 -0.78 -10.87
C MET A 154 -11.69 -2.09 -11.48
N LEU A 155 -12.04 -3.25 -10.93
CA LEU A 155 -11.66 -4.55 -11.50
C LEU A 155 -12.27 -4.75 -12.90
N GLU A 156 -13.54 -4.38 -13.07
CA GLU A 156 -14.23 -4.42 -14.37
C GLU A 156 -13.63 -3.43 -15.39
N ASN A 157 -13.10 -2.30 -14.92
CA ASN A 157 -12.41 -1.30 -15.72
C ASN A 157 -10.90 -1.53 -15.87
N GLY A 158 -10.41 -2.74 -15.61
CA GLY A 158 -9.05 -3.15 -15.94
C GLY A 158 -8.01 -3.04 -14.83
N LEU A 159 -8.40 -2.78 -13.58
CA LEU A 159 -7.46 -2.92 -12.45
C LEU A 159 -7.02 -4.38 -12.34
N ASP A 160 -5.75 -4.65 -12.57
CA ASP A 160 -5.19 -6.02 -12.47
C ASP A 160 -4.32 -6.17 -11.23
N ILE A 161 -4.78 -6.97 -10.29
CA ILE A 161 -4.06 -7.31 -9.07
C ILE A 161 -3.72 -8.79 -8.95
N ARG A 162 -3.94 -9.58 -10.01
CA ARG A 162 -3.80 -11.06 -9.96
C ARG A 162 -2.40 -11.49 -9.55
N ARG A 163 -1.37 -10.75 -9.97
CA ARG A 163 0.04 -11.05 -9.64
C ARG A 163 0.36 -10.89 -8.15
N VAL A 164 -0.49 -10.19 -7.39
CA VAL A 164 -0.32 -10.12 -5.93
C VAL A 164 -0.51 -11.49 -5.27
N ILE A 165 -1.31 -12.38 -5.90
CA ILE A 165 -1.51 -13.76 -5.42
C ILE A 165 -0.31 -14.60 -5.85
N THR A 166 0.63 -14.79 -4.93
CA THR A 166 1.88 -15.52 -5.19
C THR A 166 1.82 -17.00 -4.86
N HIS A 167 0.93 -17.38 -3.94
CA HIS A 167 0.84 -18.75 -3.46
C HIS A 167 -0.62 -19.19 -3.33
N ARG A 168 -0.86 -20.44 -3.73
CA ARG A 168 -2.15 -21.11 -3.53
C ARG A 168 -1.88 -22.47 -2.90
N PHE A 169 -2.59 -22.80 -1.85
CA PHE A 169 -2.52 -24.07 -1.16
C PHE A 169 -3.92 -24.64 -0.97
N LYS A 170 -4.05 -25.97 -0.92
CA LYS A 170 -5.27 -26.60 -0.41
C LYS A 170 -5.47 -26.19 1.04
N VAL A 171 -6.70 -26.07 1.50
CA VAL A 171 -7.00 -25.70 2.89
C VAL A 171 -6.33 -26.63 3.89
N ASP A 172 -6.24 -27.92 3.60
CA ASP A 172 -5.57 -28.90 4.47
C ASP A 172 -4.07 -28.62 4.65
N ASP A 173 -3.45 -27.90 3.70
CA ASP A 173 -2.06 -27.43 3.73
C ASP A 173 -1.89 -26.04 4.34
N PHE A 174 -2.85 -25.52 5.10
CA PHE A 174 -2.84 -24.15 5.63
C PHE A 174 -1.55 -23.79 6.38
N GLN A 175 -0.91 -24.74 7.04
CA GLN A 175 0.37 -24.54 7.73
C GLN A 175 1.49 -24.11 6.78
N LYS A 176 1.54 -24.67 5.56
CA LYS A 176 2.48 -24.25 4.50
C LYS A 176 2.18 -22.82 4.07
N GLY A 177 0.90 -22.46 3.97
CA GLY A 177 0.47 -21.08 3.68
C GLY A 177 0.95 -20.11 4.74
N PHE A 178 0.79 -20.40 6.02
CA PHE A 178 1.31 -19.57 7.11
C PHE A 178 2.84 -19.51 7.13
N ALA A 179 3.52 -20.60 6.81
CA ALA A 179 4.99 -20.61 6.70
C ALA A 179 5.46 -19.68 5.55
N ALA A 180 4.80 -19.73 4.39
CA ALA A 180 5.08 -18.83 3.28
C ALA A 180 4.86 -17.36 3.66
N MET A 181 3.79 -17.02 4.41
CA MET A 181 3.56 -15.66 4.90
C MET A 181 4.66 -15.19 5.85
N ARG A 182 5.09 -16.05 6.78
CA ARG A 182 6.15 -15.73 7.75
C ARG A 182 7.54 -15.59 7.12
N SER A 183 7.80 -16.22 5.97
CA SER A 183 9.08 -16.07 5.26
C SER A 183 9.34 -14.66 4.75
N GLY A 184 8.29 -13.83 4.61
CA GLY A 184 8.38 -12.49 4.04
C GLY A 184 8.55 -12.48 2.50
N LEU A 185 8.55 -13.65 1.86
CA LEU A 185 8.74 -13.80 0.40
C LEU A 185 7.42 -13.97 -0.36
N SER A 186 6.29 -13.88 0.33
CA SER A 186 4.98 -13.99 -0.31
C SER A 186 4.30 -12.63 -0.46
N GLY A 187 3.55 -12.49 -1.55
CA GLY A 187 2.44 -11.56 -1.66
C GLY A 187 1.20 -12.13 -0.95
N LYS A 188 0.07 -12.16 -1.62
CA LYS A 188 -1.15 -12.77 -1.06
C LYS A 188 -1.08 -14.30 -1.18
N VAL A 189 -1.29 -14.98 -0.06
CA VAL A 189 -1.51 -16.42 0.01
C VAL A 189 -3.01 -16.71 0.01
N VAL A 190 -3.45 -17.64 -0.81
CA VAL A 190 -4.85 -18.10 -0.93
C VAL A 190 -4.92 -19.56 -0.53
N LEU A 191 -5.94 -19.91 0.24
CA LEU A 191 -6.29 -21.30 0.58
C LEU A 191 -7.51 -21.71 -0.26
N ASP A 192 -7.35 -22.77 -1.04
CA ASP A 192 -8.41 -23.32 -1.88
C ASP A 192 -9.21 -24.36 -1.07
N TRP A 193 -10.49 -24.10 -0.90
CA TRP A 193 -11.44 -25.01 -0.27
C TRP A 193 -12.06 -25.92 -1.32
N PRO A 194 -12.31 -27.19 -1.01
CA PRO A 194 -13.09 -28.06 -1.90
C PRO A 194 -14.47 -27.41 -2.08
N CYS A 195 -14.81 -27.11 -3.32
CA CYS A 195 -16.14 -26.61 -3.65
C CYS A 195 -17.14 -27.75 -3.42
N PRO A 196 -18.10 -27.64 -2.48
CA PRO A 196 -19.18 -28.61 -2.40
C PRO A 196 -19.93 -28.56 -3.74
N LYS A 197 -20.14 -29.71 -4.37
CA LYS A 197 -21.09 -29.82 -5.48
C LYS A 197 -22.47 -29.65 -4.88
N TRP A 198 -22.97 -28.42 -4.89
CA TRP A 198 -24.40 -28.19 -4.58
C TRP A 198 -25.19 -28.85 -5.69
N PRO A 199 -26.12 -29.75 -5.38
CA PRO A 199 -27.08 -30.21 -6.38
C PRO A 199 -27.90 -28.99 -6.84
N LEU A 200 -27.87 -28.73 -8.15
CA LEU A 200 -28.73 -27.75 -8.81
C LEU A 200 -30.21 -28.16 -8.66
#